data_cf1a27e76d357ab3246eed2214427e7d
#
_entry.id   cf1a27e76d357ab3246eed2214427e7d
#
_cell.length_a   1.000
_cell.length_b   1.000
_cell.length_c   1.000
_cell.angle_alpha   90.00
_cell.angle_beta   90.00
_cell.angle_gamma   90.00
#
_symmetry.space_group_name_H-M   'P 1'
#
loop_
_entity.id
_entity.type
_entity.pdbx_description
1 polymer ?
#
loop_
_entity_poly.entity_id
_entity_poly.type
_entity_poly.pdbx_seq_one_letter_code
_entity_poly.pdbx_strand_id
1 'polypeptide(L)'
;GYFEWAEISSVPWYVYVSGGAILLLTLLWPKILKELTTKQIFIFFSVCFVSFGLLLIFLTSFAGRDDAGTVFKGAVQFNAGNFSLIKPGAYFYRYPHQLGLLSFERLVLYLIPLPVISVFYVLNLGMVIGMNYATWKITEELFQRPLVSRTAVIMSFGFLPLVFNIMFAYGLMYGLFFSSFAILFFLRYLKRG
;
A
#
# COMPACT_ATOMS: atom_id res chain seq x y z
N GLY A 1 -13.65 9.99 -24.72
CA GLY A 1 -13.94 8.89 -23.82
C GLY A 1 -15.21 9.22 -23.05
N TYR A 2 -16.29 8.46 -23.30
CA TYR A 2 -17.52 8.59 -22.56
C TYR A 2 -17.32 7.94 -21.20
N PHE A 3 -17.49 8.71 -20.10
CA PHE A 3 -17.70 8.14 -18.79
C PHE A 3 -19.12 7.58 -18.77
N GLU A 4 -19.29 6.27 -18.83
CA GLU A 4 -20.55 5.62 -18.51
C GLU A 4 -20.74 5.75 -16.99
N TRP A 5 -21.68 6.59 -16.60
CA TRP A 5 -22.18 6.62 -15.24
C TRP A 5 -22.97 5.33 -15.03
N ALA A 6 -22.45 4.42 -14.19
CA ALA A 6 -23.25 3.28 -13.76
C ALA A 6 -24.41 3.81 -12.92
N GLU A 7 -25.62 3.79 -13.45
CA GLU A 7 -26.83 4.02 -12.68
C GLU A 7 -27.00 2.88 -11.68
N ILE A 8 -26.77 3.17 -10.40
CA ILE A 8 -27.09 2.23 -9.32
C ILE A 8 -28.61 2.27 -9.13
N SER A 9 -29.33 1.43 -9.84
CA SER A 9 -30.80 1.37 -9.83
C SER A 9 -31.40 0.85 -8.52
N SER A 10 -30.61 0.10 -7.71
CA SER A 10 -30.97 -0.32 -6.36
C SER A 10 -29.73 -0.69 -5.56
N VAL A 11 -29.69 -0.32 -4.28
CA VAL A 11 -28.63 -0.75 -3.37
C VAL A 11 -28.98 -2.17 -2.90
N PRO A 12 -28.13 -3.19 -3.16
CA PRO A 12 -28.37 -4.54 -2.73
C PRO A 12 -28.50 -4.65 -1.21
N TRP A 13 -29.39 -5.52 -0.73
CA TRP A 13 -29.68 -5.69 0.71
C TRP A 13 -28.42 -5.95 1.56
N TYR A 14 -27.43 -6.65 1.03
CA TYR A 14 -26.17 -6.92 1.74
C TYR A 14 -25.37 -5.65 2.06
N VAL A 15 -25.57 -4.55 1.33
CA VAL A 15 -24.93 -3.25 1.63
C VAL A 15 -25.52 -2.66 2.91
N TYR A 16 -26.84 -2.80 3.12
CA TYR A 16 -27.48 -2.36 4.37
C TYR A 16 -27.05 -3.23 5.55
N VAL A 17 -26.96 -4.55 5.35
CA VAL A 17 -26.48 -5.48 6.38
C VAL A 17 -25.01 -5.20 6.75
N SER A 18 -24.14 -5.00 5.75
CA SER A 18 -22.74 -4.67 5.99
C SER A 18 -22.58 -3.30 6.65
N GLY A 19 -23.36 -2.29 6.22
CA GLY A 19 -23.41 -0.98 6.87
C GLY A 19 -23.87 -1.05 8.32
N GLY A 20 -24.92 -1.82 8.60
CA GLY A 20 -25.41 -2.09 9.95
C GLY A 20 -24.39 -2.80 10.82
N ALA A 21 -23.70 -3.81 10.29
CA ALA A 21 -22.62 -4.51 10.98
C ALA A 21 -21.44 -3.59 11.30
N ILE A 22 -21.05 -2.73 10.37
CA ILE A 22 -19.98 -1.73 10.59
C ILE A 22 -20.40 -0.75 11.68
N LEU A 23 -21.65 -0.27 11.65
CA LEU A 23 -22.17 0.64 12.67
C LEU A 23 -22.18 -0.03 14.05
N LEU A 24 -22.64 -1.28 14.16
CA LEU A 24 -22.64 -2.05 15.38
C LEU A 24 -21.22 -2.27 15.93
N LEU A 25 -20.30 -2.63 15.07
CA LEU A 25 -18.90 -2.76 15.42
C LEU A 25 -18.32 -1.43 15.92
N THR A 26 -18.66 -0.31 15.29
CA THR A 26 -18.24 1.02 15.71
C THR A 26 -18.77 1.37 17.11
N LEU A 27 -20.00 0.99 17.45
CA LEU A 27 -20.59 1.21 18.78
C LEU A 27 -20.00 0.32 19.87
N LEU A 28 -19.64 -0.93 19.52
CA LEU A 28 -19.02 -1.87 20.45
C LEU A 28 -17.51 -1.63 20.62
N TRP A 29 -16.94 -0.92 19.69
CA TRP A 29 -15.52 -0.69 19.53
C TRP A 29 -14.77 -0.16 20.76
N PRO A 30 -15.27 0.87 21.48
CA PRO A 30 -14.57 1.39 22.65
C PRO A 30 -14.42 0.35 23.77
N LYS A 31 -15.35 -0.61 23.88
CA LYS A 31 -15.28 -1.69 24.88
C LYS A 31 -14.22 -2.72 24.49
N ILE A 32 -14.24 -3.16 23.23
CA ILE A 32 -13.26 -4.13 22.69
C ILE A 32 -11.84 -3.55 22.74
N LEU A 33 -11.70 -2.28 22.40
CA LEU A 33 -10.40 -1.62 22.37
C LEU A 33 -9.75 -1.44 23.74
N LYS A 34 -10.53 -1.39 24.81
CA LYS A 34 -9.97 -1.27 26.17
C LYS A 34 -9.22 -2.53 26.61
N GLU A 35 -9.66 -3.70 26.15
CA GLU A 35 -9.09 -4.99 26.53
C GLU A 35 -7.83 -5.39 25.73
N LEU A 36 -7.70 -4.89 24.50
CA LEU A 36 -6.59 -5.27 23.62
C LEU A 36 -5.45 -4.24 23.66
N THR A 37 -4.21 -4.70 23.61
CA THR A 37 -3.05 -3.82 23.42
C THR A 37 -2.94 -3.36 21.96
N THR A 38 -2.32 -2.21 21.73
CA THR A 38 -2.07 -1.71 20.35
C THR A 38 -1.29 -2.72 19.52
N LYS A 39 -0.34 -3.44 20.15
CA LYS A 39 0.45 -4.50 19.52
C LYS A 39 -0.43 -5.67 19.05
N GLN A 40 -1.35 -6.14 19.88
CA GLN A 40 -2.27 -7.23 19.51
C GLN A 40 -3.17 -6.83 18.35
N ILE A 41 -3.71 -5.60 18.37
CA ILE A 41 -4.53 -5.05 17.28
C ILE A 41 -3.71 -4.96 16.00
N PHE A 42 -2.49 -4.42 16.07
CA PHE A 42 -1.61 -4.32 14.91
C PHE A 42 -1.29 -5.70 14.30
N ILE A 43 -0.91 -6.69 15.13
CA ILE A 43 -0.61 -8.05 14.66
C ILE A 43 -1.84 -8.68 14.01
N PHE A 44 -3.00 -8.59 14.65
CA PHE A 44 -4.24 -9.16 14.12
C PHE A 44 -4.58 -8.60 12.74
N PHE A 45 -4.62 -7.27 12.61
CA PHE A 45 -4.93 -6.64 11.31
C PHE A 45 -3.84 -6.89 10.27
N SER A 46 -2.57 -6.94 10.68
CA SER A 46 -1.47 -7.29 9.77
C SER A 46 -1.64 -8.70 9.20
N VAL A 47 -1.96 -9.69 10.03
CA VAL A 47 -2.20 -11.07 9.57
C VAL A 47 -3.40 -11.12 8.62
N CYS A 48 -4.52 -10.49 8.98
CA CYS A 48 -5.70 -10.43 8.10
C CYS A 48 -5.37 -9.76 6.76
N PHE A 49 -4.65 -8.64 6.80
CA PHE A 49 -4.29 -7.88 5.60
C PHE A 49 -3.32 -8.65 4.71
N VAL A 50 -2.31 -9.31 5.28
CA VAL A 50 -1.37 -10.16 4.54
C VAL A 50 -2.09 -11.34 3.92
N SER A 51 -2.95 -12.05 4.67
CA SER A 51 -3.71 -13.17 4.15
C SER A 51 -4.60 -12.76 2.98
N PHE A 52 -5.32 -11.66 3.11
CA PHE A 52 -6.17 -11.13 2.05
C PHE A 52 -5.36 -10.65 0.85
N GLY A 53 -4.26 -9.93 1.07
CA GLY A 53 -3.37 -9.45 0.02
C GLY A 53 -2.72 -10.60 -0.77
N LEU A 54 -2.28 -11.65 -0.10
CA LEU A 54 -1.75 -12.85 -0.75
C LEU A 54 -2.84 -13.56 -1.57
N LEU A 55 -4.05 -13.70 -1.03
CA LEU A 55 -5.18 -14.24 -1.79
C LEU A 55 -5.45 -13.43 -3.06
N LEU A 56 -5.45 -12.11 -2.99
CA LEU A 56 -5.59 -11.25 -4.16
C LEU A 56 -4.47 -11.49 -5.18
N ILE A 57 -3.21 -11.56 -4.73
CA ILE A 57 -2.05 -11.79 -5.61
C ILE A 57 -2.13 -13.15 -6.31
N PHE A 58 -2.54 -14.21 -5.60
CA PHE A 58 -2.60 -15.56 -6.15
C PHE A 58 -3.85 -15.81 -7.00
N LEU A 59 -4.99 -15.20 -6.67
CA LEU A 59 -6.25 -15.44 -7.38
C LEU A 59 -6.43 -14.52 -8.60
N THR A 60 -5.63 -13.45 -8.72
CA THR A 60 -5.75 -12.51 -9.83
C THR A 60 -4.52 -12.59 -10.74
N SER A 61 -4.75 -12.81 -12.02
CA SER A 61 -3.71 -12.75 -13.08
C SER A 61 -3.54 -11.28 -13.56
N PHE A 62 -3.21 -10.38 -12.66
CA PHE A 62 -2.98 -8.99 -13.05
C PHE A 62 -1.63 -8.85 -13.75
N ALA A 63 -1.67 -8.51 -15.05
CA ALA A 63 -0.52 -7.94 -15.75
C ALA A 63 -0.41 -6.45 -15.39
N GLY A 64 0.80 -5.93 -15.24
CA GLY A 64 1.01 -4.50 -15.05
C GLY A 64 0.31 -3.69 -16.14
N ARG A 65 -0.51 -2.72 -15.74
CA ARG A 65 -1.28 -1.88 -16.66
C ARG A 65 -0.58 -0.54 -16.86
N ASP A 66 -0.79 0.03 -18.03
CA ASP A 66 -0.39 1.39 -18.40
C ASP A 66 1.08 1.69 -18.05
N ASP A 67 1.32 2.80 -17.39
CA ASP A 67 2.64 3.25 -16.98
C ASP A 67 3.37 2.26 -16.07
N ALA A 68 2.68 1.65 -15.10
CA ALA A 68 3.28 0.67 -14.19
C ALA A 68 3.84 -0.54 -14.96
N GLY A 69 3.08 -1.05 -15.94
CA GLY A 69 3.53 -2.13 -16.80
C GLY A 69 4.71 -1.73 -17.69
N THR A 70 4.72 -0.48 -18.16
CA THR A 70 5.80 0.05 -19.00
C THR A 70 7.10 0.24 -18.21
N VAL A 71 7.01 0.76 -16.97
CA VAL A 71 8.17 0.91 -16.08
C VAL A 71 8.76 -0.46 -15.71
N PHE A 72 7.91 -1.41 -15.32
CA PHE A 72 8.34 -2.79 -15.04
C PHE A 72 9.05 -3.44 -16.24
N LYS A 73 8.45 -3.39 -17.44
CA LYS A 73 9.10 -3.90 -18.67
C LYS A 73 10.42 -3.20 -18.92
N GLY A 74 10.48 -1.89 -18.71
CA GLY A 74 11.70 -1.10 -18.82
C GLY A 74 12.76 -1.58 -17.84
N ALA A 75 12.42 -1.86 -16.59
CA ALA A 75 13.35 -2.37 -15.59
C ALA A 75 13.95 -3.72 -16.00
N VAL A 76 13.13 -4.64 -16.51
CA VAL A 76 13.58 -5.93 -17.04
C VAL A 76 14.52 -5.74 -18.23
N GLN A 77 14.14 -4.90 -19.21
CA GLN A 77 14.94 -4.63 -20.41
C GLN A 77 16.28 -3.99 -20.07
N PHE A 78 16.30 -3.01 -19.16
CA PHE A 78 17.52 -2.33 -18.77
C PHE A 78 18.49 -3.24 -18.02
N ASN A 79 17.98 -4.17 -17.21
CA ASN A 79 18.81 -5.19 -16.57
C ASN A 79 19.39 -6.18 -17.59
N ALA A 80 18.71 -6.40 -18.71
CA ALA A 80 19.21 -7.16 -19.88
C ALA A 80 20.11 -6.34 -20.83
N GLY A 81 20.46 -5.09 -20.48
CA GLY A 81 21.32 -4.23 -21.31
C GLY A 81 20.61 -3.52 -22.47
N ASN A 82 19.28 -3.62 -22.58
CA ASN A 82 18.51 -2.94 -23.62
C ASN A 82 17.97 -1.59 -23.12
N PHE A 83 18.56 -0.50 -23.62
CA PHE A 83 18.20 0.88 -23.27
C PHE A 83 17.36 1.59 -24.34
N SER A 84 16.62 0.86 -25.16
CA SER A 84 15.83 1.44 -26.26
C SER A 84 14.77 2.42 -25.76
N LEU A 85 14.21 2.22 -24.56
CA LEU A 85 13.15 3.05 -24.01
C LEU A 85 13.58 4.45 -23.53
N ILE A 86 14.90 4.78 -23.53
CA ILE A 86 15.39 6.15 -23.26
C ILE A 86 15.76 6.93 -24.53
N LYS A 87 15.69 6.30 -25.71
CA LYS A 87 15.99 6.97 -26.98
C LYS A 87 14.99 8.09 -27.27
N PRO A 88 15.34 9.09 -28.09
CA PRO A 88 14.43 10.13 -28.50
C PRO A 88 13.09 9.57 -29.01
N GLY A 89 11.98 10.09 -28.48
CA GLY A 89 10.62 9.65 -28.82
C GLY A 89 10.11 8.43 -28.04
N ALA A 90 10.98 7.70 -27.31
CA ALA A 90 10.57 6.57 -26.47
C ALA A 90 9.97 7.00 -25.12
N TYR A 91 9.46 6.03 -24.34
CA TYR A 91 8.68 6.31 -23.15
C TYR A 91 9.44 7.14 -22.11
N PHE A 92 10.63 6.72 -21.66
CA PHE A 92 11.38 7.45 -20.62
C PHE A 92 12.01 8.76 -21.12
N TYR A 93 12.14 8.95 -22.41
CA TYR A 93 12.48 10.25 -22.97
C TYR A 93 11.35 11.26 -22.79
N ARG A 94 10.10 10.82 -22.94
CA ARG A 94 8.90 11.66 -22.74
C ARG A 94 8.56 11.84 -21.27
N TYR A 95 8.83 10.85 -20.43
CA TYR A 95 8.48 10.80 -19.01
C TYR A 95 9.71 10.58 -18.13
N PRO A 96 10.67 11.52 -18.10
CA PRO A 96 11.94 11.36 -17.37
C PRO A 96 11.74 11.22 -15.84
N HIS A 97 10.64 11.72 -15.28
CA HIS A 97 10.30 11.58 -13.88
C HIS A 97 10.08 10.11 -13.46
N GLN A 98 9.80 9.21 -14.41
CA GLN A 98 9.67 7.77 -14.14
C GLN A 98 11.02 7.05 -13.97
N LEU A 99 12.14 7.69 -14.28
CA LEU A 99 13.47 7.09 -14.14
C LEU A 99 13.81 6.73 -12.68
N GLY A 100 13.29 7.47 -11.71
CA GLY A 100 13.44 7.15 -10.29
C GLY A 100 12.78 5.81 -9.93
N LEU A 101 11.53 5.62 -10.34
CA LEU A 101 10.80 4.37 -10.16
C LEU A 101 11.47 3.22 -10.92
N LEU A 102 11.84 3.45 -12.18
CA LEU A 102 12.59 2.49 -12.99
C LEU A 102 13.86 2.01 -12.29
N SER A 103 14.64 2.93 -11.72
CA SER A 103 15.89 2.61 -11.04
C SER A 103 15.65 1.78 -9.79
N PHE A 104 14.59 2.10 -9.04
CA PHE A 104 14.17 1.31 -7.89
C PHE A 104 13.75 -0.11 -8.29
N GLU A 105 12.93 -0.25 -9.31
CA GLU A 105 12.47 -1.56 -9.80
C GLU A 105 13.63 -2.38 -10.37
N ARG A 106 14.58 -1.75 -11.07
CA ARG A 106 15.82 -2.40 -11.51
C ARG A 106 16.62 -2.97 -10.35
N LEU A 107 16.79 -2.18 -9.27
CA LEU A 107 17.51 -2.63 -8.07
C LEU A 107 16.80 -3.84 -7.44
N VAL A 108 15.48 -3.80 -7.31
CA VAL A 108 14.71 -4.92 -6.77
C VAL A 108 14.88 -6.17 -7.64
N LEU A 109 14.76 -6.05 -8.96
CA LEU A 109 14.95 -7.19 -9.89
C LEU A 109 16.40 -7.67 -9.98
N TYR A 110 17.36 -6.83 -9.67
CA TYR A 110 18.77 -7.25 -9.54
C TYR A 110 18.97 -8.11 -8.29
N LEU A 111 18.35 -7.72 -7.16
CA LEU A 111 18.44 -8.45 -5.89
C LEU A 111 17.56 -9.72 -5.89
N ILE A 112 16.41 -9.66 -6.54
CA ILE A 112 15.45 -10.76 -6.68
C ILE A 112 15.27 -11.03 -8.17
N PRO A 113 16.08 -11.92 -8.76
CA PRO A 113 16.12 -12.13 -10.22
C PRO A 113 14.91 -12.93 -10.74
N LEU A 114 13.72 -12.51 -10.34
CA LEU A 114 12.43 -13.03 -10.79
C LEU A 114 11.72 -11.94 -11.60
N PRO A 115 11.74 -12.00 -12.94
CA PRO A 115 11.16 -10.97 -13.80
C PRO A 115 9.63 -11.10 -13.89
N VAL A 116 8.97 -11.19 -12.73
CA VAL A 116 7.52 -11.28 -12.57
C VAL A 116 7.01 -10.11 -11.73
N ILE A 117 5.98 -9.44 -12.20
CA ILE A 117 5.44 -8.24 -11.56
C ILE A 117 4.89 -8.51 -10.16
N SER A 118 4.51 -9.73 -9.85
CA SER A 118 4.01 -10.12 -8.52
C SER A 118 5.03 -9.93 -7.40
N VAL A 119 6.34 -9.87 -7.71
CA VAL A 119 7.38 -9.48 -6.74
C VAL A 119 7.07 -8.10 -6.14
N PHE A 120 6.65 -7.15 -6.98
CA PHE A 120 6.29 -5.80 -6.54
C PHE A 120 4.97 -5.76 -5.79
N TYR A 121 4.04 -6.66 -6.07
CA TYR A 121 2.80 -6.77 -5.29
C TYR A 121 3.07 -7.27 -3.88
N VAL A 122 3.94 -8.27 -3.73
CA VAL A 122 4.39 -8.74 -2.40
C VAL A 122 5.17 -7.63 -1.67
N LEU A 123 6.02 -6.89 -2.38
CA LEU A 123 6.73 -5.75 -1.83
C LEU A 123 5.77 -4.65 -1.36
N ASN A 124 4.76 -4.30 -2.16
CA ASN A 124 3.71 -3.35 -1.79
C ASN A 124 2.98 -3.80 -0.52
N LEU A 125 2.65 -5.09 -0.41
CA LEU A 125 2.01 -5.64 0.77
C LEU A 125 2.86 -5.42 2.02
N GLY A 126 4.16 -5.70 1.94
CA GLY A 126 5.12 -5.43 3.03
C GLY A 126 5.22 -3.94 3.36
N MET A 127 5.21 -3.06 2.34
CA MET A 127 5.26 -1.61 2.54
C MET A 127 4.01 -1.07 3.21
N VAL A 128 2.81 -1.59 2.91
CA VAL A 128 1.57 -1.21 3.61
C VAL A 128 1.66 -1.59 5.09
N ILE A 129 2.15 -2.77 5.42
CA ILE A 129 2.35 -3.17 6.82
C ILE A 129 3.35 -2.25 7.52
N GLY A 130 4.46 -1.95 6.86
CA GLY A 130 5.48 -1.03 7.40
C GLY A 130 4.93 0.39 7.61
N MET A 131 4.13 0.90 6.67
CA MET A 131 3.49 2.22 6.78
C MET A 131 2.49 2.25 7.95
N ASN A 132 1.68 1.21 8.12
CA ASN A 132 0.75 1.09 9.25
C ASN A 132 1.52 0.98 10.59
N TYR A 133 2.67 0.31 10.60
CA TYR A 133 3.58 0.31 11.76
C TYR A 133 4.13 1.71 12.05
N ALA A 134 4.57 2.44 11.02
CA ALA A 134 5.04 3.81 11.18
C ALA A 134 3.92 4.71 11.73
N THR A 135 2.68 4.60 11.21
CA THR A 135 1.49 5.32 11.69
C THR A 135 1.24 5.03 13.19
N TRP A 136 1.30 3.76 13.60
CA TRP A 136 1.23 3.40 15.01
C TRP A 136 2.30 4.12 15.83
N LYS A 137 3.58 4.02 15.42
CA LYS A 137 4.68 4.62 16.18
C LYS A 137 4.63 6.15 16.18
N ILE A 138 4.24 6.78 15.09
CA ILE A 138 4.02 8.24 15.03
C ILE A 138 2.95 8.67 16.04
N THR A 139 1.83 7.94 16.12
CA THR A 139 0.77 8.28 17.06
C THR A 139 1.18 8.07 18.53
N GLU A 140 1.99 7.05 18.82
CA GLU A 140 2.59 6.88 20.15
C GLU A 140 3.52 8.04 20.52
N GLU A 141 4.36 8.47 19.56
CA GLU A 141 5.28 9.59 19.78
C GLU A 141 4.55 10.92 20.01
N LEU A 142 3.47 11.17 19.27
CA LEU A 142 2.76 12.45 19.34
C LEU A 142 1.78 12.54 20.53
N PHE A 143 1.00 11.51 20.76
CA PHE A 143 -0.15 11.62 21.65
C PHE A 143 0.04 10.91 23.00
N GLN A 144 0.91 9.91 23.09
CA GLN A 144 1.17 9.12 24.30
C GLN A 144 -0.11 8.54 24.95
N ARG A 145 -1.16 8.36 24.16
CA ARG A 145 -2.47 7.84 24.59
C ARG A 145 -2.76 6.52 23.86
N PRO A 146 -2.82 5.38 24.57
CA PRO A 146 -3.03 4.07 23.93
C PRO A 146 -4.30 4.00 23.07
N LEU A 147 -5.37 4.68 23.48
CA LEU A 147 -6.62 4.69 22.71
C LEU A 147 -6.43 5.33 21.35
N VAL A 148 -5.70 6.46 21.28
CA VAL A 148 -5.43 7.14 20.00
C VAL A 148 -4.62 6.25 19.07
N SER A 149 -3.57 5.59 19.59
CA SER A 149 -2.75 4.69 18.79
C SER A 149 -3.54 3.47 18.30
N ARG A 150 -4.40 2.89 19.12
CA ARG A 150 -5.28 1.79 18.73
C ARG A 150 -6.23 2.20 17.61
N THR A 151 -6.92 3.34 17.78
CA THR A 151 -7.82 3.88 16.76
C THR A 151 -7.09 4.17 15.46
N ALA A 152 -5.92 4.81 15.51
CA ALA A 152 -5.12 5.11 14.33
C ALA A 152 -4.70 3.86 13.56
N VAL A 153 -4.25 2.81 14.26
CA VAL A 153 -3.91 1.52 13.64
C VAL A 153 -5.10 0.94 12.89
N ILE A 154 -6.27 0.94 13.49
CA ILE A 154 -7.46 0.36 12.88
C ILE A 154 -7.90 1.17 11.68
N MET A 155 -7.95 2.50 11.82
CA MET A 155 -8.31 3.39 10.71
C MET A 155 -7.32 3.25 9.53
N SER A 156 -6.03 3.07 9.82
CA SER A 156 -5.02 2.90 8.77
C SER A 156 -5.17 1.58 8.00
N PHE A 157 -5.47 0.47 8.68
CA PHE A 157 -5.79 -0.79 8.00
C PHE A 157 -7.16 -0.78 7.32
N GLY A 158 -8.13 -0.03 7.85
CA GLY A 158 -9.45 0.16 7.26
C GLY A 158 -9.46 1.08 6.04
N PHE A 159 -8.35 1.69 5.68
CA PHE A 159 -8.27 2.56 4.51
C PHE A 159 -8.21 1.74 3.22
N LEU A 160 -9.38 1.40 2.69
CA LEU A 160 -9.57 0.52 1.53
C LEU A 160 -8.71 0.85 0.29
N PRO A 161 -8.42 2.12 -0.06
CA PRO A 161 -7.54 2.41 -1.18
C PRO A 161 -6.17 1.71 -1.10
N LEU A 162 -5.63 1.45 0.10
CA LEU A 162 -4.37 0.71 0.25
C LEU A 162 -4.47 -0.73 -0.24
N VAL A 163 -5.62 -1.37 -0.05
CA VAL A 163 -5.87 -2.75 -0.50
C VAL A 163 -5.79 -2.83 -2.02
N PHE A 164 -6.45 -1.90 -2.72
CA PHE A 164 -6.44 -1.87 -4.19
C PHE A 164 -5.06 -1.51 -4.76
N ASN A 165 -4.29 -0.70 -4.04
CA ASN A 165 -2.94 -0.33 -4.46
C ASN A 165 -1.90 -1.44 -4.27
N ILE A 166 -2.21 -2.55 -3.56
CA ILE A 166 -1.30 -3.72 -3.49
C ILE A 166 -0.98 -4.22 -4.89
N MET A 167 -1.99 -4.30 -5.77
CA MET A 167 -1.87 -4.82 -7.13
C MET A 167 -1.39 -3.76 -8.14
N PHE A 168 -0.93 -2.61 -7.68
CA PHE A 168 -0.45 -1.53 -8.53
C PHE A 168 1.02 -1.23 -8.24
N ALA A 169 1.91 -1.82 -9.04
CA ALA A 169 3.36 -1.61 -8.93
C ALA A 169 3.74 -0.22 -9.46
N TYR A 170 3.57 0.80 -8.62
CA TYR A 170 3.85 2.19 -8.96
C TYR A 170 4.41 2.97 -7.76
N GLY A 171 5.07 4.09 -8.01
CA GLY A 171 5.82 4.85 -7.02
C GLY A 171 5.04 5.33 -5.78
N LEU A 172 3.70 5.33 -5.82
CA LEU A 172 2.86 5.81 -4.73
C LEU A 172 3.13 5.08 -3.40
N MET A 173 3.13 3.73 -3.43
CA MET A 173 3.31 2.93 -2.20
C MET A 173 4.72 3.10 -1.62
N TYR A 174 5.72 3.15 -2.47
CA TYR A 174 7.11 3.39 -2.07
C TYR A 174 7.27 4.78 -1.45
N GLY A 175 6.69 5.80 -2.10
CA GLY A 175 6.69 7.18 -1.60
C GLY A 175 6.04 7.29 -0.22
N LEU A 176 4.86 6.72 -0.03
CA LEU A 176 4.13 6.74 1.24
C LEU A 176 4.91 6.00 2.35
N PHE A 177 5.48 4.83 2.04
CA PHE A 177 6.28 4.06 2.99
C PHE A 177 7.49 4.88 3.47
N PHE A 178 8.33 5.35 2.57
CA PHE A 178 9.54 6.09 2.93
C PHE A 178 9.20 7.41 3.64
N SER A 179 8.17 8.14 3.20
CA SER A 179 7.72 9.36 3.86
C SER A 179 7.24 9.11 5.28
N SER A 180 6.50 8.02 5.52
CA SER A 180 6.02 7.65 6.86
C SER A 180 7.18 7.36 7.81
N PHE A 181 8.21 6.63 7.36
CA PHE A 181 9.39 6.38 8.16
C PHE A 181 10.25 7.63 8.35
N ALA A 182 10.38 8.49 7.35
CA ALA A 182 11.08 9.77 7.48
C ALA A 182 10.44 10.63 8.57
N ILE A 183 9.10 10.73 8.59
CA ILE A 183 8.37 11.46 9.65
C ILE A 183 8.62 10.82 11.02
N LEU A 184 8.55 9.49 11.12
CA LEU A 184 8.79 8.77 12.37
C LEU A 184 10.21 9.04 12.91
N PHE A 185 11.21 8.93 12.07
CA PHE A 185 12.61 9.16 12.47
C PHE A 185 12.87 10.62 12.81
N PHE A 186 12.27 11.56 12.07
CA PHE A 186 12.34 12.98 12.38
C PHE A 186 11.74 13.32 13.75
N LEU A 187 10.56 12.79 14.06
CA LEU A 187 9.93 12.97 15.38
C LEU A 187 10.82 12.40 16.52
N ARG A 188 11.41 11.24 16.30
CA ARG A 188 12.33 10.63 17.28
C ARG A 188 13.60 11.44 17.47
N TYR A 189 14.14 11.99 16.38
CA TYR A 189 15.29 12.88 16.45
C TYR A 189 15.01 14.12 17.29
N LEU A 190 13.86 14.80 17.03
CA LEU A 190 13.46 15.99 17.79
C LEU A 190 13.29 15.73 19.28
N LYS A 191 12.94 14.51 19.69
CA LYS A 191 12.75 14.16 21.10
C LYS A 191 14.03 13.76 21.82
N ARG A 192 15.05 13.33 21.08
CA ARG A 192 16.33 12.86 21.63
C ARG A 192 17.40 13.95 21.67
N GLY A 193 17.24 14.99 20.87
CA GLY A 193 18.10 16.19 20.83
C GLY A 193 17.65 17.22 21.81
#